data_9e13d25973616d49688fc000b71f0f1e
#
_entry.id   9e13d25973616d49688fc000b71f0f1e
#
_cell.length_a   1.000
_cell.length_b   1.000
_cell.length_c   1.000
_cell.angle_alpha   90.00
_cell.angle_beta   90.00
_cell.angle_gamma   90.00
#
_symmetry.space_group_name_H-M   'P 1'
#
loop_
_entity.id
_entity.type
_entity.pdbx_description
1 polymer ?
#
loop_
_entity_poly.entity_id
_entity_poly.type
_entity_poly.pdbx_seq_one_letter_code
_entity_poly.pdbx_strand_id
1 'polypeptide(L)'
;MVRHGQSEANAGLTDFLDSPLTPLGTRQAQRAAQRLFGAGLTRAYTSPLRRALQTIAPTCEATGLKAEVYADVCEYFNAVWPGYKTFPGLSPAQIQEQFPFAFLGHTFPCGEIWWPQVLEDDGLMYARAVRVRDALLGLYAQTEESILVVSHAETVGRLTEAFLRVPPAPDDPPWSDNCGITRLRVSPDPQQPAILLIQNDTSHLTGLAADAS
;
A
#
# COMPACT_ATOMS: atom_id res chain seq x y z
N MET A 1 -5.38 -4.10 -4.53
CA MET A 1 -4.64 -3.08 -3.76
C MET A 1 -5.52 -2.61 -2.61
N VAL A 2 -4.93 -2.25 -1.49
CA VAL A 2 -5.64 -1.77 -0.28
C VAL A 2 -4.88 -0.58 0.30
N ARG A 3 -5.56 0.52 0.60
CA ARG A 3 -4.99 1.58 1.40
C ARG A 3 -4.91 1.14 2.86
N HIS A 4 -3.87 1.54 3.58
CA HIS A 4 -3.76 1.28 5.01
C HIS A 4 -4.99 1.73 5.82
N GLY A 5 -5.24 1.14 6.98
CA GLY A 5 -6.27 1.57 7.93
C GLY A 5 -6.00 2.96 8.50
N GLN A 6 -6.96 3.55 9.20
CA GLN A 6 -6.80 4.87 9.80
C GLN A 6 -5.57 4.88 10.72
N SER A 7 -4.64 5.81 10.44
CA SER A 7 -3.48 6.07 11.30
C SER A 7 -3.75 7.22 12.25
N GLU A 8 -2.92 7.37 13.28
CA GLU A 8 -2.99 8.52 14.19
C GLU A 8 -2.85 9.85 13.45
N ALA A 9 -2.00 9.91 12.40
CA ALA A 9 -1.91 11.10 11.56
C ALA A 9 -3.20 11.36 10.76
N ASN A 10 -3.88 10.32 10.26
CA ASN A 10 -5.18 10.49 9.60
C ASN A 10 -6.26 11.01 10.57
N ALA A 11 -6.15 10.65 11.83
CA ALA A 11 -7.07 11.11 12.89
C ALA A 11 -6.70 12.50 13.46
N GLY A 12 -5.62 13.12 12.99
CA GLY A 12 -5.13 14.41 13.50
C GLY A 12 -4.56 14.35 14.92
N LEU A 13 -4.15 13.15 15.38
CA LEU A 13 -3.59 12.94 16.73
C LEU A 13 -2.09 13.22 16.77
N THR A 14 -1.42 13.23 15.63
CA THR A 14 0.02 13.47 15.51
C THR A 14 0.38 13.91 14.11
N ASP A 15 1.48 14.67 14.00
CA ASP A 15 2.12 15.00 12.71
C ASP A 15 3.23 14.00 12.33
N PHE A 16 3.40 12.93 13.12
CA PHE A 16 4.45 11.94 12.87
C PHE A 16 4.15 11.12 11.60
N LEU A 17 5.04 11.20 10.64
CA LEU A 17 4.88 10.62 9.30
C LEU A 17 4.71 9.10 9.31
N ASP A 18 5.42 8.40 10.20
CA ASP A 18 5.31 6.94 10.35
C ASP A 18 4.42 6.55 11.52
N SER A 19 3.31 7.29 11.69
CA SER A 19 2.35 7.02 12.76
C SER A 19 1.73 5.62 12.65
N PRO A 20 1.44 4.97 13.80
CA PRO A 20 0.75 3.69 13.82
C PRO A 20 -0.73 3.83 13.47
N LEU A 21 -1.42 2.69 13.36
CA LEU A 21 -2.87 2.65 13.26
C LEU A 21 -3.53 3.10 14.59
N THR A 22 -4.67 3.75 14.45
CA THR A 22 -5.59 3.95 15.58
C THR A 22 -6.30 2.63 15.95
N PRO A 23 -7.00 2.55 17.09
CA PRO A 23 -7.88 1.41 17.38
C PRO A 23 -8.92 1.16 16.28
N LEU A 24 -9.48 2.21 15.67
CA LEU A 24 -10.36 2.09 14.52
C LEU A 24 -9.62 1.51 13.31
N GLY A 25 -8.41 2.02 12.99
CA GLY A 25 -7.59 1.51 11.89
C GLY A 25 -7.25 0.03 12.06
N THR A 26 -6.99 -0.40 13.29
CA THR A 26 -6.75 -1.83 13.60
C THR A 26 -7.98 -2.68 13.31
N ARG A 27 -9.18 -2.23 13.70
CA ARG A 27 -10.44 -2.92 13.36
C ARG A 27 -10.72 -2.92 11.85
N GLN A 28 -10.43 -1.82 11.15
CA GLN A 28 -10.52 -1.76 9.70
C GLN A 28 -9.62 -2.80 9.02
N ALA A 29 -8.37 -2.93 9.49
CA ALA A 29 -7.41 -3.93 8.99
C ALA A 29 -7.93 -5.37 9.21
N GLN A 30 -8.51 -5.67 10.37
CA GLN A 30 -9.14 -6.96 10.66
C GLN A 30 -10.31 -7.26 9.72
N ARG A 31 -11.18 -6.27 9.45
CA ARG A 31 -12.29 -6.42 8.50
C ARG A 31 -11.80 -6.63 7.07
N ALA A 32 -10.76 -5.91 6.67
CA ALA A 32 -10.13 -6.11 5.36
C ALA A 32 -9.57 -7.54 5.24
N ALA A 33 -8.90 -8.05 6.27
CA ALA A 33 -8.40 -9.43 6.30
C ALA A 33 -9.54 -10.45 6.15
N GLN A 34 -10.66 -10.28 6.87
CA GLN A 34 -11.85 -11.13 6.73
C GLN A 34 -12.42 -11.09 5.31
N ARG A 35 -12.49 -9.91 4.69
CA ARG A 35 -12.98 -9.70 3.31
C ARG A 35 -12.06 -10.35 2.27
N LEU A 36 -10.75 -10.37 2.53
CA LEU A 36 -9.73 -10.94 1.65
C LEU A 36 -9.51 -12.44 1.90
N PHE A 37 -9.98 -12.97 3.02
CA PHE A 37 -9.90 -14.40 3.29
C PHE A 37 -10.70 -15.20 2.24
N GLY A 38 -10.08 -16.19 1.64
CA GLY A 38 -10.69 -16.94 0.54
C GLY A 38 -10.64 -16.26 -0.84
N ALA A 39 -10.01 -15.07 -0.96
CA ALA A 39 -9.82 -14.41 -2.25
C ALA A 39 -8.74 -15.05 -3.14
N GLY A 40 -8.16 -16.16 -2.70
CA GLY A 40 -7.12 -16.88 -3.45
C GLY A 40 -5.79 -16.12 -3.52
N LEU A 41 -5.48 -15.29 -2.53
CA LEU A 41 -4.21 -14.56 -2.49
C LEU A 41 -3.02 -15.53 -2.43
N THR A 42 -2.02 -15.28 -3.24
CA THR A 42 -0.81 -16.10 -3.34
C THR A 42 0.46 -15.31 -3.07
N ARG A 43 0.42 -13.98 -3.20
CA ARG A 43 1.52 -13.06 -2.93
C ARG A 43 1.02 -11.83 -2.18
N ALA A 44 1.88 -11.27 -1.35
CA ALA A 44 1.58 -10.06 -0.60
C ALA A 44 2.77 -9.10 -0.60
N TYR A 45 2.48 -7.84 -0.91
CA TYR A 45 3.43 -6.73 -0.88
C TYR A 45 2.91 -5.64 0.05
N THR A 46 3.82 -4.95 0.73
CA THR A 46 3.45 -3.86 1.63
C THR A 46 4.46 -2.72 1.58
N SER A 47 3.97 -1.51 1.78
CA SER A 47 4.81 -0.36 2.08
C SER A 47 5.59 -0.59 3.37
N PRO A 48 6.83 -0.07 3.48
CA PRO A 48 7.62 -0.13 4.72
C PRO A 48 7.08 0.76 5.84
N LEU A 49 6.10 1.64 5.57
CA LEU A 49 5.49 2.48 6.60
C LEU A 49 4.68 1.65 7.60
N ARG A 50 4.85 1.95 8.90
CA ARG A 50 4.27 1.21 10.03
C ARG A 50 2.78 0.91 9.85
N ARG A 51 1.98 1.90 9.47
CA ARG A 51 0.54 1.74 9.25
C ARG A 51 0.17 0.73 8.17
N ALA A 52 0.99 0.60 7.12
CA ALA A 52 0.78 -0.40 6.07
C ALA A 52 1.16 -1.81 6.54
N LEU A 53 2.29 -1.93 7.25
CA LEU A 53 2.72 -3.18 7.90
C LEU A 53 1.67 -3.68 8.90
N GLN A 54 1.14 -2.79 9.74
CA GLN A 54 0.07 -3.13 10.68
C GLN A 54 -1.25 -3.51 9.98
N THR A 55 -1.53 -2.91 8.82
CA THR A 55 -2.75 -3.21 8.05
C THR A 55 -2.70 -4.59 7.40
N ILE A 56 -1.55 -4.99 6.86
CA ILE A 56 -1.41 -6.28 6.18
C ILE A 56 -1.30 -7.46 7.17
N ALA A 57 -0.86 -7.20 8.40
CA ALA A 57 -0.58 -8.23 9.42
C ALA A 57 -1.74 -9.22 9.62
N PRO A 58 -3.01 -8.80 9.84
CA PRO A 58 -4.12 -9.74 10.03
C PRO A 58 -4.37 -10.61 8.78
N THR A 59 -4.11 -10.09 7.57
CA THR A 59 -4.23 -10.88 6.34
C THR A 59 -3.14 -11.94 6.26
N CYS A 60 -1.90 -11.59 6.58
CA CYS A 60 -0.79 -12.54 6.63
C CYS A 60 -1.04 -13.63 7.66
N GLU A 61 -1.54 -13.28 8.85
CA GLU A 61 -1.90 -14.23 9.90
C GLU A 61 -2.99 -15.20 9.43
N ALA A 62 -4.07 -14.68 8.83
CA ALA A 62 -5.21 -15.49 8.39
C ALA A 62 -4.88 -16.41 7.20
N THR A 63 -3.95 -16.02 6.33
CA THR A 63 -3.63 -16.75 5.08
C THR A 63 -2.34 -17.56 5.15
N GLY A 64 -1.49 -17.32 6.15
CA GLY A 64 -0.13 -17.88 6.23
C GLY A 64 0.86 -17.27 5.26
N LEU A 65 0.48 -16.24 4.51
CA LEU A 65 1.38 -15.54 3.58
C LEU A 65 2.40 -14.71 4.33
N LYS A 66 3.61 -14.62 3.76
CA LYS A 66 4.58 -13.58 4.11
C LYS A 66 4.44 -12.41 3.17
N ALA A 67 4.62 -11.20 3.69
CA ALA A 67 4.57 -9.98 2.88
C ALA A 67 5.98 -9.51 2.52
N GLU A 68 6.23 -9.29 1.24
CA GLU A 68 7.44 -8.60 0.79
C GLU A 68 7.29 -7.09 1.03
N VAL A 69 8.27 -6.51 1.71
CA VAL A 69 8.35 -5.06 1.89
C VAL A 69 8.90 -4.44 0.62
N TYR A 70 8.10 -3.63 -0.04
CA TYR A 70 8.45 -3.00 -1.31
C TYR A 70 8.50 -1.47 -1.12
N ALA A 71 9.70 -0.90 -1.17
CA ALA A 71 9.91 0.51 -0.88
C ALA A 71 9.14 1.44 -1.84
N ASP A 72 9.07 1.08 -3.13
CA ASP A 72 8.40 1.89 -4.14
C ASP A 72 6.86 1.97 -4.00
N VAL A 73 6.24 1.19 -3.10
CA VAL A 73 4.82 1.35 -2.77
C VAL A 73 4.61 2.17 -1.49
N CYS A 74 5.61 2.94 -1.05
CA CYS A 74 5.46 3.92 0.03
C CYS A 74 4.58 5.10 -0.41
N GLU A 75 4.19 5.96 0.56
CA GLU A 75 3.37 7.14 0.29
C GLU A 75 4.13 8.18 -0.55
N TYR A 76 3.39 9.10 -1.09
CA TYR A 76 3.86 10.27 -1.82
C TYR A 76 4.61 11.23 -0.89
N PHE A 77 5.87 11.49 -1.18
CA PHE A 77 6.72 12.38 -0.42
C PHE A 77 6.79 13.75 -1.10
N ASN A 78 5.83 14.60 -0.84
CA ASN A 78 5.73 15.94 -1.40
C ASN A 78 6.13 17.06 -0.42
N ALA A 79 6.07 18.32 -0.87
CA ALA A 79 6.51 19.48 -0.09
C ALA A 79 5.68 19.75 1.18
N VAL A 80 4.49 19.18 1.32
CA VAL A 80 3.66 19.32 2.54
C VAL A 80 4.13 18.42 3.69
N TRP A 81 5.15 17.58 3.47
CA TRP A 81 5.71 16.70 4.48
C TRP A 81 7.03 17.28 5.02
N PRO A 82 6.99 18.14 6.04
CA PRO A 82 8.21 18.71 6.63
C PRO A 82 9.07 17.60 7.24
N GLY A 83 10.39 17.69 7.03
CA GLY A 83 11.34 16.74 7.61
C GLY A 83 11.49 15.42 6.84
N TYR A 84 10.99 15.31 5.60
CA TYR A 84 11.15 14.10 4.79
C TYR A 84 12.62 13.63 4.65
N LYS A 85 13.59 14.55 4.67
CA LYS A 85 15.03 14.23 4.61
C LYS A 85 15.55 13.53 5.86
N THR A 86 14.95 13.82 7.00
CA THR A 86 15.30 13.25 8.32
C THR A 86 14.23 12.29 8.83
N PHE A 87 13.40 11.80 7.94
CA PHE A 87 12.29 10.91 8.27
C PHE A 87 12.80 9.67 9.05
N PRO A 88 12.34 9.46 10.28
CA PRO A 88 12.79 8.37 11.12
C PRO A 88 11.90 7.13 10.92
N GLY A 89 11.69 6.71 9.66
CA GLY A 89 10.98 5.47 9.38
C GLY A 89 11.68 4.27 10.00
N LEU A 90 10.99 3.16 10.10
CA LEU A 90 11.59 1.93 10.63
C LEU A 90 12.80 1.53 9.79
N SER A 91 13.91 1.24 10.44
CA SER A 91 15.05 0.62 9.77
C SER A 91 14.71 -0.80 9.30
N PRO A 92 15.44 -1.35 8.33
CA PRO A 92 15.28 -2.74 7.90
C PRO A 92 15.28 -3.74 9.06
N ALA A 93 16.17 -3.57 10.04
CA ALA A 93 16.26 -4.41 11.22
C ALA A 93 15.01 -4.31 12.09
N GLN A 94 14.51 -3.08 12.32
CA GLN A 94 13.29 -2.85 13.09
C GLN A 94 12.04 -3.42 12.39
N ILE A 95 11.97 -3.38 11.05
CA ILE A 95 10.87 -4.00 10.31
C ILE A 95 10.87 -5.51 10.56
N GLN A 96 12.01 -6.17 10.40
CA GLN A 96 12.13 -7.62 10.61
C GLN A 96 11.85 -8.05 12.05
N GLU A 97 12.27 -7.25 13.04
CA GLU A 97 12.03 -7.51 14.46
C GLU A 97 10.55 -7.35 14.83
N GLN A 98 9.91 -6.25 14.40
CA GLN A 98 8.55 -5.92 14.79
C GLN A 98 7.48 -6.64 13.96
N PHE A 99 7.81 -7.06 12.74
CA PHE A 99 6.89 -7.67 11.79
C PHE A 99 7.46 -8.96 11.20
N PRO A 100 7.50 -10.07 11.95
CA PRO A 100 8.16 -11.31 11.53
C PRO A 100 7.53 -11.99 10.31
N PHE A 101 6.32 -11.61 9.92
CA PHE A 101 5.68 -12.03 8.67
C PHE A 101 6.20 -11.25 7.44
N ALA A 102 6.86 -10.10 7.66
CA ALA A 102 7.41 -9.28 6.61
C ALA A 102 8.86 -9.69 6.30
N PHE A 103 9.23 -9.65 5.02
CA PHE A 103 10.62 -9.87 4.61
C PHE A 103 11.07 -8.80 3.61
N LEU A 104 12.35 -8.48 3.64
CA LEU A 104 12.94 -7.52 2.72
C LEU A 104 13.36 -8.27 1.46
N GLY A 105 12.69 -7.98 0.34
CA GLY A 105 13.05 -8.54 -0.96
C GLY A 105 14.39 -7.99 -1.47
N HIS A 106 14.90 -8.59 -2.53
CA HIS A 106 16.15 -8.16 -3.15
C HIS A 106 16.09 -6.73 -3.76
N THR A 107 14.89 -6.22 -3.99
CA THR A 107 14.65 -4.86 -4.48
C THR A 107 14.63 -3.81 -3.37
N PHE A 108 14.63 -4.24 -2.10
CA PHE A 108 14.66 -3.30 -0.98
C PHE A 108 16.02 -2.60 -0.95
N PRO A 109 16.07 -1.24 -0.81
CA PRO A 109 17.33 -0.51 -0.83
C PRO A 109 18.31 -1.00 0.23
N CYS A 110 19.58 -1.14 -0.15
CA CYS A 110 20.64 -1.44 0.79
C CYS A 110 20.89 -0.22 1.69
N GLY A 111 20.92 -0.45 3.01
CA GLY A 111 21.13 0.60 4.00
C GLY A 111 19.86 0.93 4.79
N GLU A 112 19.96 1.96 5.62
CA GLU A 112 18.87 2.31 6.55
C GLU A 112 17.84 3.26 5.94
N ILE A 113 18.18 3.92 4.84
CA ILE A 113 17.32 4.91 4.17
C ILE A 113 16.65 4.25 2.97
N TRP A 114 15.35 3.98 3.08
CA TRP A 114 14.56 3.37 2.02
C TRP A 114 13.56 4.35 1.37
N TRP A 115 13.31 5.50 2.00
CA TRP A 115 12.36 6.50 1.50
C TRP A 115 13.01 7.42 0.45
N PRO A 116 12.21 8.06 -0.42
CA PRO A 116 12.71 8.99 -1.42
C PRO A 116 13.54 10.13 -0.81
N GLN A 117 14.68 10.43 -1.41
CA GLN A 117 15.56 11.51 -0.96
C GLN A 117 15.31 12.83 -1.68
N VAL A 118 14.36 12.83 -2.60
CA VAL A 118 13.89 14.01 -3.33
C VAL A 118 12.40 14.16 -3.13
N LEU A 119 11.92 15.40 -3.11
CA LEU A 119 10.48 15.64 -3.14
C LEU A 119 9.94 15.17 -4.48
N GLU A 120 8.85 14.43 -4.42
CA GLU A 120 8.15 13.99 -5.60
C GLU A 120 7.13 15.06 -6.03
N ASP A 121 7.01 15.25 -7.31
CA ASP A 121 5.85 15.85 -7.96
C ASP A 121 4.97 14.73 -8.54
N ASP A 122 3.83 15.11 -9.12
CA ASP A 122 2.90 14.14 -9.71
C ASP A 122 3.55 13.30 -10.82
N GLY A 123 4.46 13.89 -11.59
CA GLY A 123 5.19 13.19 -12.65
C GLY A 123 6.13 12.13 -12.10
N LEU A 124 6.89 12.44 -11.06
CA LEU A 124 7.81 11.51 -10.40
C LEU A 124 7.04 10.40 -9.68
N MET A 125 5.93 10.75 -9.03
CA MET A 125 5.07 9.78 -8.37
C MET A 125 4.45 8.80 -9.38
N TYR A 126 3.93 9.31 -10.50
CA TYR A 126 3.39 8.47 -11.57
C TYR A 126 4.48 7.60 -12.20
N ALA A 127 5.68 8.15 -12.45
CA ALA A 127 6.81 7.36 -12.95
C ALA A 127 7.20 6.22 -11.99
N ARG A 128 7.13 6.45 -10.68
CA ARG A 128 7.32 5.40 -9.67
C ARG A 128 6.23 4.33 -9.75
N ALA A 129 4.96 4.73 -9.88
CA ALA A 129 3.85 3.80 -10.07
C ALA A 129 4.00 2.95 -11.35
N VAL A 130 4.49 3.55 -12.43
CA VAL A 130 4.80 2.84 -13.68
C VAL A 130 5.89 1.79 -13.47
N ARG A 131 6.97 2.12 -12.74
CA ARG A 131 8.03 1.15 -12.43
C ARG A 131 7.51 -0.04 -11.61
N VAL A 132 6.68 0.23 -10.60
CA VAL A 132 6.04 -0.82 -9.78
C VAL A 132 5.14 -1.70 -10.66
N ARG A 133 4.29 -1.10 -11.50
CA ARG A 133 3.46 -1.84 -12.46
C ARG A 133 4.32 -2.75 -13.34
N ASP A 134 5.36 -2.21 -13.96
CA ASP A 134 6.18 -2.97 -14.92
C ASP A 134 6.94 -4.11 -14.24
N ALA A 135 7.42 -3.90 -13.01
CA ALA A 135 8.04 -4.95 -12.21
C ALA A 135 7.04 -6.07 -11.88
N LEU A 136 5.83 -5.74 -11.41
CA LEU A 136 4.81 -6.74 -11.10
C LEU A 136 4.30 -7.46 -12.36
N LEU A 137 4.12 -6.75 -13.48
CA LEU A 137 3.75 -7.38 -14.75
C LEU A 137 4.86 -8.30 -15.26
N GLY A 138 6.11 -7.90 -15.17
CA GLY A 138 7.25 -8.74 -15.58
C GLY A 138 7.34 -10.05 -14.81
N LEU A 139 6.95 -10.03 -13.53
CA LEU A 139 6.98 -11.23 -12.68
C LEU A 139 5.72 -12.11 -12.85
N TYR A 140 4.54 -11.50 -13.03
CA TYR A 140 3.28 -12.20 -12.77
C TYR A 140 2.23 -12.15 -13.90
N ALA A 141 2.42 -11.37 -14.97
CA ALA A 141 1.37 -11.23 -16.00
C ALA A 141 0.97 -12.55 -16.67
N GLN A 142 1.90 -13.51 -16.75
CA GLN A 142 1.64 -14.82 -17.34
C GLN A 142 1.46 -15.94 -16.30
N THR A 143 1.06 -15.58 -15.10
CA THR A 143 0.83 -16.53 -13.99
C THR A 143 -0.60 -16.42 -13.47
N GLU A 144 -1.04 -17.42 -12.71
CA GLU A 144 -2.32 -17.40 -12.00
C GLU A 144 -2.20 -16.75 -10.58
N GLU A 145 -1.15 -15.98 -10.37
CA GLU A 145 -0.90 -15.38 -9.05
C GLU A 145 -1.91 -14.26 -8.74
N SER A 146 -2.42 -14.29 -7.54
CA SER A 146 -3.31 -13.26 -6.99
C SER A 146 -2.56 -12.44 -5.95
N ILE A 147 -2.34 -11.16 -6.25
CA ILE A 147 -1.39 -10.32 -5.53
C ILE A 147 -2.12 -9.27 -4.69
N LEU A 148 -1.82 -9.24 -3.40
CA LEU A 148 -2.18 -8.15 -2.51
C LEU A 148 -1.06 -7.11 -2.46
N VAL A 149 -1.40 -5.83 -2.60
CA VAL A 149 -0.51 -4.70 -2.31
C VAL A 149 -1.18 -3.81 -1.29
N VAL A 150 -0.58 -3.64 -0.11
CA VAL A 150 -1.04 -2.69 0.90
C VAL A 150 -0.17 -1.44 0.85
N SER A 151 -0.80 -0.29 0.62
CA SER A 151 -0.14 0.98 0.34
C SER A 151 -0.96 2.16 0.88
N HIS A 152 -0.93 3.30 0.22
CA HIS A 152 -1.44 4.59 0.66
C HIS A 152 -2.38 5.20 -0.38
N ALA A 153 -3.10 6.26 -0.01
CA ALA A 153 -4.13 6.83 -0.85
C ALA A 153 -3.61 7.24 -2.23
N GLU A 154 -2.62 8.11 -2.27
CA GLU A 154 -2.02 8.61 -3.50
C GLU A 154 -1.38 7.48 -4.32
N THR A 155 -0.62 6.62 -3.64
CA THR A 155 0.08 5.50 -4.31
C THR A 155 -0.90 4.50 -4.92
N VAL A 156 -1.99 4.15 -4.23
CA VAL A 156 -3.04 3.27 -4.80
C VAL A 156 -3.70 3.92 -6.00
N GLY A 157 -3.96 5.23 -5.94
CA GLY A 157 -4.51 5.99 -7.07
C GLY A 157 -3.59 5.95 -8.28
N ARG A 158 -2.32 6.36 -8.11
CA ARG A 158 -1.34 6.38 -9.21
C ARG A 158 -1.02 4.97 -9.75
N LEU A 159 -0.99 3.95 -8.90
CA LEU A 159 -0.87 2.55 -9.35
C LEU A 159 -2.09 2.13 -10.18
N THR A 160 -3.29 2.53 -9.78
CA THR A 160 -4.52 2.25 -10.53
C THR A 160 -4.43 2.85 -11.94
N GLU A 161 -4.09 4.14 -12.05
CA GLU A 161 -3.87 4.82 -13.33
C GLU A 161 -2.80 4.13 -14.19
N ALA A 162 -1.67 3.79 -13.57
CA ALA A 162 -0.58 3.12 -14.26
C ALA A 162 -1.00 1.76 -14.83
N PHE A 163 -1.71 0.93 -14.06
CA PHE A 163 -2.22 -0.37 -14.54
C PHE A 163 -3.29 -0.22 -15.61
N LEU A 164 -4.13 0.80 -15.54
CA LEU A 164 -5.13 1.12 -16.56
C LEU A 164 -4.50 1.78 -17.79
N ARG A 165 -3.21 2.14 -17.75
CA ARG A 165 -2.49 2.86 -18.82
C ARG A 165 -3.16 4.17 -19.21
N VAL A 166 -3.76 4.86 -18.25
CA VAL A 166 -4.30 6.20 -18.42
C VAL A 166 -3.28 7.23 -17.91
N PRO A 167 -3.24 8.44 -18.49
CA PRO A 167 -2.39 9.51 -17.99
C PRO A 167 -2.80 9.87 -16.55
N PRO A 168 -1.86 10.33 -15.72
CA PRO A 168 -2.18 10.75 -14.37
C PRO A 168 -3.17 11.91 -14.39
N ALA A 169 -4.23 11.81 -13.58
CA ALA A 169 -5.14 12.92 -13.37
C ALA A 169 -4.40 14.03 -12.62
N PRO A 170 -4.37 15.27 -13.15
CA PRO A 170 -3.77 16.38 -12.41
C PRO A 170 -4.52 16.60 -11.09
N ASP A 171 -3.78 16.73 -10.01
CA ASP A 171 -4.26 17.11 -8.67
C ASP A 171 -5.33 16.21 -8.04
N ASP A 172 -5.79 15.14 -8.70
CA ASP A 172 -6.88 14.29 -8.20
C ASP A 172 -6.73 12.82 -8.68
N PRO A 173 -5.76 12.06 -8.13
CA PRO A 173 -5.70 10.62 -8.41
C PRO A 173 -6.95 9.90 -7.89
N PRO A 174 -7.32 8.74 -8.43
CA PRO A 174 -8.43 7.96 -7.93
C PRO A 174 -8.33 7.73 -6.42
N TRP A 175 -9.29 8.30 -5.68
CA TRP A 175 -9.29 8.28 -4.22
C TRP A 175 -9.42 6.86 -3.65
N SER A 176 -8.79 6.64 -2.50
CA SER A 176 -8.91 5.40 -1.73
C SER A 176 -9.10 5.71 -0.26
N ASP A 177 -10.20 5.25 0.33
CA ASP A 177 -10.48 5.34 1.76
C ASP A 177 -9.61 4.37 2.57
N ASN A 178 -9.52 4.60 3.89
CA ASN A 178 -8.80 3.68 4.77
C ASN A 178 -9.35 2.25 4.66
N CYS A 179 -8.50 1.30 4.37
CA CYS A 179 -8.83 -0.10 4.02
C CYS A 179 -9.76 -0.26 2.80
N GLY A 180 -9.93 0.78 1.96
CA GLY A 180 -10.63 0.65 0.68
C GLY A 180 -9.90 -0.33 -0.24
N ILE A 181 -10.65 -1.22 -0.85
CA ILE A 181 -10.13 -2.29 -1.72
C ILE A 181 -10.33 -1.89 -3.18
N THR A 182 -9.25 -1.80 -3.93
CA THR A 182 -9.26 -1.66 -5.40
C THR A 182 -8.75 -2.94 -6.04
N ARG A 183 -9.56 -3.55 -6.91
CA ARG A 183 -9.23 -4.80 -7.58
C ARG A 183 -9.11 -4.60 -9.08
N LEU A 184 -8.00 -5.06 -9.61
CA LEU A 184 -7.72 -5.07 -11.04
C LEU A 184 -7.57 -6.51 -11.52
N ARG A 185 -7.95 -6.76 -12.78
CA ARG A 185 -7.60 -7.97 -13.52
C ARG A 185 -6.58 -7.61 -14.58
N VAL A 186 -5.40 -8.19 -14.46
CA VAL A 186 -4.27 -7.99 -15.36
C VAL A 186 -4.42 -8.91 -16.58
N SER A 187 -4.05 -8.42 -17.78
CA SER A 187 -3.93 -9.24 -18.99
C SER A 187 -2.65 -10.09 -18.94
N PRO A 188 -2.66 -11.32 -19.48
CA PRO A 188 -1.42 -12.06 -19.73
C PRO A 188 -0.46 -11.33 -20.68
N ASP A 189 -0.97 -10.49 -21.57
CA ASP A 189 -0.17 -9.56 -22.37
C ASP A 189 0.14 -8.31 -21.55
N PRO A 190 1.40 -8.11 -21.15
CA PRO A 190 1.79 -6.97 -20.30
C PRO A 190 1.64 -5.62 -21.01
N GLN A 191 1.41 -5.58 -22.31
CA GLN A 191 1.18 -4.33 -23.05
C GLN A 191 -0.29 -3.88 -23.01
N GLN A 192 -1.20 -4.76 -22.62
CA GLN A 192 -2.62 -4.42 -22.50
C GLN A 192 -2.92 -3.75 -21.16
N PRO A 193 -3.86 -2.80 -21.13
CA PRO A 193 -4.32 -2.23 -19.87
C PRO A 193 -5.02 -3.30 -19.01
N ALA A 194 -4.90 -3.15 -17.71
CA ALA A 194 -5.70 -3.92 -16.76
C ALA A 194 -7.18 -3.53 -16.84
N ILE A 195 -8.06 -4.38 -16.36
CA ILE A 195 -9.49 -4.10 -16.22
C ILE A 195 -9.77 -3.77 -14.75
N LEU A 196 -10.33 -2.60 -14.49
CA LEU A 196 -10.80 -2.22 -13.16
C LEU A 196 -12.09 -3.00 -12.86
N LEU A 197 -12.02 -3.86 -11.85
CA LEU A 197 -13.17 -4.66 -11.41
C LEU A 197 -13.91 -4.01 -10.25
N ILE A 198 -13.18 -3.43 -9.32
CA ILE A 198 -13.69 -2.79 -8.11
C ILE A 198 -12.78 -1.60 -7.81
N GLN A 199 -13.35 -0.46 -7.46
CA GLN A 199 -12.60 0.71 -7.00
C GLN A 199 -13.10 1.09 -5.62
N ASN A 200 -12.16 1.21 -4.66
CA ASN A 200 -12.41 1.72 -3.31
C ASN A 200 -13.61 1.07 -2.61
N ASP A 201 -13.72 -0.27 -2.65
CA ASP A 201 -14.77 -0.99 -1.92
C ASP A 201 -14.51 -0.93 -0.41
N THR A 202 -15.42 -0.29 0.31
CA THR A 202 -15.42 -0.18 1.78
C THR A 202 -16.59 -0.91 2.42
N SER A 203 -17.34 -1.73 1.67
CA SER A 203 -18.54 -2.42 2.14
C SER A 203 -18.29 -3.30 3.38
N HIS A 204 -17.09 -3.85 3.50
CA HIS A 204 -16.66 -4.66 4.64
C HIS A 204 -16.47 -3.84 5.95
N LEU A 205 -16.43 -2.52 5.85
CA LEU A 205 -16.27 -1.61 6.99
C LEU A 205 -17.62 -1.13 7.56
N THR A 206 -18.74 -1.53 6.94
CA THR A 206 -20.08 -1.13 7.39
C THR A 206 -20.29 -1.52 8.86
N GLY A 207 -20.76 -0.56 9.66
CA GLY A 207 -21.01 -0.75 11.10
C GLY A 207 -19.78 -0.58 12.01
N LEU A 208 -18.58 -0.29 11.45
CA LEU A 208 -17.46 0.16 12.26
C LEU A 208 -17.70 1.64 12.63
N ALA A 209 -18.18 1.89 13.84
CA ALA A 209 -18.21 3.24 14.39
C ALA A 209 -16.79 3.70 14.74
N ALA A 210 -16.51 5.01 14.57
CA ALA A 210 -15.42 5.63 15.30
C ALA A 210 -15.71 5.48 16.79
N ASP A 211 -14.70 5.10 17.58
CA ASP A 211 -14.87 5.11 19.03
C ASP A 211 -15.25 6.55 19.41
N ALA A 212 -16.33 6.70 20.17
CA ALA A 212 -16.61 7.97 20.82
C ALA A 212 -15.43 8.26 21.75
N SER A 213 -14.65 9.27 21.40
CA SER A 213 -13.58 9.83 22.22
C SER A 213 -14.11 10.45 23.48
#